data_46eadf27964cb498a4f065fbf3c1405b
#
_entry.id   46eadf27964cb498a4f065fbf3c1405b
#
_cell.length_a   1.000
_cell.length_b   1.000
_cell.length_c   1.000
_cell.angle_alpha   90.00
_cell.angle_beta   90.00
_cell.angle_gamma   90.00
#
_symmetry.space_group_name_H-M   'P 1'
#
loop_
_entity.id
_entity.type
_entity.pdbx_description
1 polymer ?
#
loop_
_entity_poly.entity_id
_entity_poly.type
_entity_poly.pdbx_seq_one_letter_code
_entity_poly.pdbx_strand_id
1 'polypeptide(L)'
;LIAQWIDEGAGNLLTVDDYLIPRDYILHQNYPNPFNPSTIISFSLKKEEFVSIDIYDMTGKHIVRLLNGKKKVGTHSINWSGRDKNDALITTGQYFYQLRTSSSTTVMKMLFIK
;
A
#
# COMPACT_ATOMS: atom_id res chain seq x y z
N LEU A 1 -27.17 13.61 -10.42
CA LEU A 1 -26.86 14.08 -9.79
C LEU A 1 -26.43 14.44 -9.33
N ILE A 2 -26.51 14.02 -9.43
CA ILE A 2 -26.13 14.48 -8.70
C ILE A 2 -25.61 14.94 -8.15
N ALA A 3 -25.63 14.48 -8.42
CA ALA A 3 -25.14 14.91 -7.68
C ALA A 3 -24.89 15.38 -7.17
N GLN A 4 -25.11 15.11 -7.21
CA GLN A 4 -24.90 15.52 -6.52
C GLN A 4 -24.55 15.85 -5.85
N TRP A 5 -24.70 15.48 -6.25
CA TRP A 5 -24.39 15.79 -5.47
C TRP A 5 -23.77 16.25 -5.00
N ILE A 6 -23.68 16.14 -5.28
CA ILE A 6 -23.12 16.50 -4.72
C ILE A 6 -22.57 17.19 -4.46
N ASP A 7 -22.63 16.95 -4.75
CA ASP A 7 -22.18 17.54 -4.32
C ASP A 7 -21.80 18.19 -4.14
N GLU A 8 -21.78 18.06 -4.39
CA GLU A 8 -21.41 18.56 -4.11
C GLU A 8 -20.79 18.95 -3.78
N GLY A 9 -20.95 18.66 -3.96
CA GLY A 9 -20.38 18.86 -3.75
C GLY A 9 -19.73 18.78 -3.64
N ALA A 10 -19.65 18.61 -3.71
CA ALA A 10 -19.08 18.41 -3.55
C ALA A 10 -18.45 18.19 -3.28
N GLY A 11 -18.39 17.91 -3.11
CA GLY A 11 -17.92 17.51 -2.89
C GLY A 11 -17.50 17.07 -2.67
N ASN A 12 -17.36 16.90 -2.35
CA ASN A 12 -17.17 16.50 -2.34
C ASN A 12 -16.55 16.07 -2.13
N LEU A 13 -16.23 16.14 -1.07
CA LEU A 13 -15.92 15.39 -1.33
C LEU A 13 -15.01 14.47 -1.20
N LEU A 14 -14.91 13.59 0.14
CA LEU A 14 -14.56 12.47 -0.64
C LEU A 14 -14.68 12.81 -2.10
N THR A 15 -13.75 12.41 -2.85
CA THR A 15 -13.87 12.72 -4.26
C THR A 15 -14.88 11.81 -4.93
N VAL A 16 -15.51 12.33 -5.93
CA VAL A 16 -16.43 11.55 -6.74
C VAL A 16 -15.71 10.36 -7.35
N ASP A 17 -14.44 10.51 -7.67
CA ASP A 17 -13.65 9.46 -8.29
C ASP A 17 -13.64 8.19 -7.48
N ASP A 18 -13.56 8.31 -6.16
CA ASP A 18 -13.49 7.14 -5.31
C ASP A 18 -14.78 6.34 -5.33
N TYR A 19 -15.89 6.97 -5.64
CA TYR A 19 -17.18 6.30 -5.74
C TYR A 19 -17.47 5.78 -7.15
N LEU A 20 -17.13 6.57 -8.15
CA LEU A 20 -17.57 6.30 -9.51
C LEU A 20 -16.60 5.45 -10.31
N ILE A 21 -15.35 5.37 -9.87
CA ILE A 21 -14.33 4.62 -10.58
C ILE A 21 -13.82 3.53 -9.66
N PRO A 22 -14.42 2.33 -9.72
CA PRO A 22 -14.00 1.23 -8.86
C PRO A 22 -12.53 0.91 -9.07
N ARG A 23 -11.84 0.65 -7.99
CA ARG A 23 -10.46 0.22 -8.07
C ARG A 23 -10.40 -1.29 -8.18
N ASP A 24 -9.42 -1.77 -8.92
CA ASP A 24 -9.20 -3.20 -9.06
C ASP A 24 -8.51 -3.79 -7.85
N TYR A 25 -8.05 -2.94 -6.94
CA TYR A 25 -7.35 -3.39 -5.74
C TYR A 25 -7.51 -2.40 -4.60
N ILE A 26 -7.24 -2.88 -3.39
CA ILE A 26 -7.23 -2.06 -2.18
C ILE A 26 -5.97 -2.38 -1.41
N LEU A 27 -5.19 -1.34 -1.09
CA LEU A 27 -4.02 -1.48 -0.23
C LEU A 27 -4.39 -1.04 1.18
N HIS A 28 -4.14 -1.90 2.15
CA HIS A 28 -4.50 -1.62 3.54
C HIS A 28 -3.31 -1.04 4.30
N GLN A 29 -3.62 -0.29 5.37
CA GLN A 29 -2.58 0.19 6.27
C GLN A 29 -1.91 -1.01 6.93
N ASN A 30 -0.59 -0.98 7.02
CA ASN A 30 0.15 -2.06 7.68
C ASN A 30 -0.25 -2.14 9.15
N TYR A 31 -0.18 -3.34 9.72
CA TYR A 31 -0.51 -3.56 11.11
C TYR A 31 0.48 -4.55 11.72
N PRO A 32 1.05 -4.22 12.87
CA PRO A 32 0.89 -2.98 13.64
C PRO A 32 1.61 -1.79 13.00
N ASN A 33 1.18 -0.59 13.36
CA ASN A 33 1.81 0.64 12.92
C ASN A 33 1.65 1.67 14.03
N PRO A 34 2.71 2.10 14.76
CA PRO A 34 4.11 1.74 14.52
C PRO A 34 4.40 0.27 14.73
N PHE A 35 5.48 -0.22 14.15
CA PHE A 35 5.82 -1.64 14.26
C PHE A 35 7.23 -1.85 14.82
N ASN A 36 7.43 -3.02 15.45
CA ASN A 36 8.72 -3.40 16.04
C ASN A 36 8.69 -4.88 16.36
N PRO A 37 9.46 -5.71 15.70
CA PRO A 37 10.24 -5.40 14.49
C PRO A 37 9.49 -5.70 13.21
N SER A 38 8.29 -6.32 13.30
CA SER A 38 7.61 -6.77 12.10
C SER A 38 6.22 -6.19 11.98
N THR A 39 5.75 -6.17 10.74
CA THR A 39 4.42 -5.69 10.42
C THR A 39 3.86 -6.53 9.28
N ILE A 40 2.55 -6.48 9.11
CA ILE A 40 1.87 -7.18 8.03
C ILE A 40 1.28 -6.15 7.07
N ILE A 41 1.57 -6.32 5.80
CA ILE A 41 1.01 -5.50 4.73
C ILE A 41 0.00 -6.37 3.98
N SER A 42 -1.23 -5.89 3.88
CA SER A 42 -2.31 -6.62 3.23
C SER A 42 -2.86 -5.84 2.06
N PHE A 43 -3.32 -6.55 1.06
CA PHE A 43 -3.98 -5.94 -0.08
C PHE A 43 -5.00 -6.90 -0.63
N SER A 44 -6.01 -6.34 -1.31
CA SER A 44 -7.09 -7.13 -1.90
C SER A 44 -7.15 -6.85 -3.39
N LEU A 45 -7.34 -7.89 -4.19
CA LEU A 45 -7.45 -7.78 -5.63
C LEU A 45 -8.84 -8.22 -6.08
N LYS A 46 -9.42 -7.47 -7.00
CA LYS A 46 -10.72 -7.82 -7.59
C LYS A 46 -10.56 -8.70 -8.82
N LYS A 47 -9.35 -8.79 -9.35
CA LYS A 47 -9.03 -9.67 -10.48
C LYS A 47 -7.60 -10.13 -10.34
N GLU A 48 -7.29 -11.20 -11.01
CA GLU A 48 -5.92 -11.71 -11.06
C GLU A 48 -5.05 -10.72 -11.82
N GLU A 49 -3.89 -10.36 -11.22
CA GLU A 49 -2.95 -9.48 -11.92
C GLU A 49 -1.57 -9.57 -11.30
N PHE A 50 -0.63 -9.02 -12.04
CA PHE A 50 0.76 -8.94 -11.60
C PHE A 50 0.90 -7.79 -10.63
N VAL A 51 1.51 -8.06 -9.46
CA VAL A 51 1.68 -7.04 -8.43
C VAL A 51 3.10 -7.07 -7.89
N SER A 52 3.55 -5.92 -7.41
CA SER A 52 4.81 -5.84 -6.67
C SER A 52 4.64 -4.91 -5.48
N ILE A 53 5.36 -5.23 -4.39
CA ILE A 53 5.41 -4.39 -3.20
C ILE A 53 6.85 -4.07 -2.91
N ASP A 54 7.17 -2.78 -2.84
CA ASP A 54 8.51 -2.28 -2.58
C ASP A 54 8.49 -1.36 -1.38
N ILE A 55 9.57 -1.36 -0.63
CA ILE A 55 9.75 -0.50 0.54
C ILE A 55 10.79 0.57 0.21
N TYR A 56 10.50 1.80 0.62
CA TYR A 56 11.39 2.95 0.44
C TYR A 56 11.55 3.69 1.76
N ASP A 57 12.70 4.34 1.94
CA ASP A 57 12.88 5.22 3.09
C ASP A 57 12.38 6.63 2.78
N MET A 58 12.54 7.55 3.73
CA MET A 58 12.06 8.93 3.60
C MET A 58 12.70 9.69 2.45
N THR A 59 13.89 9.28 2.04
CA THR A 59 14.61 9.97 0.96
C THR A 59 14.25 9.40 -0.41
N GLY A 60 13.42 8.35 -0.44
CA GLY A 60 13.05 7.69 -1.68
C GLY A 60 13.97 6.56 -2.07
N LYS A 61 14.92 6.21 -1.20
CA LYS A 61 15.84 5.11 -1.48
C LYS A 61 15.12 3.78 -1.33
N HIS A 62 15.29 2.90 -2.32
CA HIS A 62 14.71 1.56 -2.29
C HIS A 62 15.38 0.72 -1.22
N ILE A 63 14.59 0.14 -0.33
CA ILE A 63 15.07 -0.66 0.78
C ILE A 63 15.02 -2.15 0.45
N VAL A 64 13.85 -2.62 0.00
CA VAL A 64 13.68 -4.04 -0.29
C VAL A 64 12.42 -4.23 -1.11
N ARG A 65 12.39 -5.28 -1.93
CA ARG A 65 11.19 -5.72 -2.63
C ARG A 65 10.64 -6.92 -1.90
N LEU A 66 9.40 -6.82 -1.43
CA LEU A 66 8.76 -7.86 -0.65
C LEU A 66 7.98 -8.84 -1.51
N LEU A 67 7.45 -8.38 -2.63
CA LEU A 67 6.59 -9.19 -3.46
C LEU A 67 6.77 -8.77 -4.91
N ASN A 68 6.78 -9.77 -5.81
CA ASN A 68 6.86 -9.51 -7.23
C ASN A 68 6.34 -10.74 -7.95
N GLY A 69 5.10 -10.69 -8.42
CA GLY A 69 4.52 -11.83 -9.10
C GLY A 69 3.03 -11.68 -9.34
N LYS A 70 2.47 -12.67 -10.00
CA LYS A 70 1.05 -12.72 -10.30
C LYS A 70 0.30 -13.25 -9.08
N LYS A 71 -0.79 -12.58 -8.72
CA LYS A 71 -1.64 -12.97 -7.59
C LYS A 71 -3.09 -13.09 -8.04
N LYS A 72 -3.78 -14.03 -7.44
CA LYS A 72 -5.18 -14.30 -7.76
C LYS A 72 -6.10 -13.32 -7.06
N VAL A 73 -7.36 -13.31 -7.49
CA VAL A 73 -8.43 -12.59 -6.82
C VAL A 73 -8.43 -12.94 -5.34
N GLY A 74 -8.66 -11.95 -4.47
CA GLY A 74 -8.79 -12.16 -3.04
C GLY A 74 -7.85 -11.29 -2.23
N THR A 75 -7.81 -11.56 -0.93
CA THR A 75 -6.97 -10.81 0.00
C THR A 75 -5.66 -11.55 0.23
N HIS A 76 -4.58 -10.81 0.19
CA HIS A 76 -3.23 -11.34 0.37
C HIS A 76 -2.52 -10.54 1.45
N SER A 77 -1.64 -11.21 2.18
CA SER A 77 -0.87 -10.58 3.25
C SER A 77 0.59 -10.98 3.12
N ILE A 78 1.48 -10.04 3.46
CA ILE A 78 2.90 -10.33 3.48
C ILE A 78 3.49 -9.74 4.76
N ASN A 79 4.36 -10.52 5.39
CA ASN A 79 5.01 -10.12 6.63
C ASN A 79 6.38 -9.52 6.30
N TRP A 80 6.68 -8.37 6.92
CA TRP A 80 7.99 -7.75 6.77
C TRP A 80 8.61 -7.57 8.15
N SER A 81 9.83 -8.04 8.30
CA SER A 81 10.53 -8.05 9.58
C SER A 81 11.47 -6.85 9.77
N GLY A 82 11.31 -5.81 8.95
CA GLY A 82 12.14 -4.61 9.10
C GLY A 82 13.56 -4.80 8.61
N ARG A 83 13.77 -5.62 7.59
CA ARG A 83 15.11 -5.87 7.06
C ARG A 83 15.21 -5.42 5.62
N ASP A 84 16.38 -4.91 5.26
CA ASP A 84 16.63 -4.47 3.89
C ASP A 84 17.01 -5.67 3.01
N LYS A 85 17.37 -5.39 1.77
CA LYS A 85 17.71 -6.44 0.82
C LYS A 85 18.98 -7.20 1.17
N ASN A 86 19.77 -6.68 2.09
CA ASN A 86 20.99 -7.36 2.60
C ASN A 86 20.73 -8.04 3.94
N ASP A 87 19.45 -8.13 4.32
CA ASP A 87 19.03 -8.74 5.59
C ASP A 87 19.50 -7.98 6.82
N ALA A 88 19.81 -6.70 6.68
CA ALA A 88 20.19 -5.85 7.79
C ALA A 88 18.95 -5.13 8.33
N LEU A 89 18.86 -5.04 9.66
CA LEU A 89 17.74 -4.37 10.30
C LEU A 89 17.77 -2.87 9.97
N ILE A 90 16.63 -2.32 9.59
CA ILE A 90 16.53 -0.89 9.28
C ILE A 90 16.56 -0.06 10.56
N THR A 91 16.75 1.25 10.41
CA THR A 91 16.79 2.17 11.53
C THR A 91 15.40 2.70 11.84
N THR A 92 15.20 3.20 13.06
CA THR A 92 13.96 3.86 13.45
C THR A 92 13.67 5.01 12.49
N GLY A 93 12.44 5.11 12.01
CA GLY A 93 12.04 6.19 11.14
C GLY A 93 10.82 5.85 10.32
N GLN A 94 10.47 6.77 9.45
CA GLN A 94 9.36 6.61 8.53
C GLN A 94 9.80 5.91 7.27
N TYR A 95 8.93 5.04 6.77
CA TYR A 95 9.14 4.31 5.53
C TYR A 95 7.87 4.34 4.72
N PHE A 96 8.00 4.03 3.44
CA PHE A 96 6.85 3.97 2.53
C PHE A 96 6.82 2.59 1.91
N TYR A 97 5.62 2.05 1.73
CA TYR A 97 5.46 0.84 0.95
C TYR A 97 4.58 1.16 -0.25
N GLN A 98 4.96 0.62 -1.37
CA GLN A 98 4.35 0.91 -2.66
C GLN A 98 3.82 -0.38 -3.27
N LEU A 99 2.52 -0.40 -3.53
CA LEU A 99 1.90 -1.48 -4.28
C LEU A 99 1.74 -1.02 -5.72
N ARG A 100 2.35 -1.75 -6.63
CA ARG A 100 2.24 -1.46 -8.06
C ARG A 100 1.50 -2.61 -8.74
N THR A 101 0.48 -2.26 -9.51
CA THR A 101 -0.23 -3.21 -10.35
C THR A 101 0.01 -2.84 -11.82
N SER A 102 -0.59 -3.60 -12.73
CA SER A 102 -0.42 -3.32 -14.16
C SER A 102 -1.00 -1.95 -14.54
N SER A 103 -1.96 -1.44 -13.77
CA SER A 103 -2.68 -0.22 -14.14
C SER A 103 -2.43 0.96 -13.21
N SER A 104 -1.86 0.74 -12.02
CA SER A 104 -1.73 1.85 -11.10
C SER A 104 -0.74 1.57 -9.98
N THR A 105 -0.47 2.61 -9.17
CA THR A 105 0.49 2.57 -8.09
C THR A 105 -0.10 3.28 -6.88
N THR A 106 0.01 2.65 -5.71
CA THR A 106 -0.45 3.24 -4.46
C THR A 106 0.67 3.17 -3.43
N VAL A 107 0.85 4.26 -2.68
CA VAL A 107 1.91 4.36 -1.68
C VAL A 107 1.29 4.68 -0.33
N MET A 108 1.77 4.01 0.71
CA MET A 108 1.36 4.30 2.08
C MET A 108 2.56 4.45 2.99
N LYS A 109 2.35 5.16 4.07
CA LYS A 109 3.37 5.48 5.06
C LYS A 109 3.31 4.49 6.22
N MET A 110 4.47 4.19 6.80
CA MET A 110 4.53 3.38 8.03
C MET A 110 5.67 3.88 8.89
N LEU A 111 5.61 3.57 10.18
CA LEU A 111 6.61 4.02 11.16
C LEU A 111 7.23 2.81 11.84
N PHE A 112 8.55 2.71 11.76
CA PHE A 112 9.32 1.69 12.44
C PHE A 112 9.97 2.27 13.68
N ILE A 113 9.75 1.63 14.81
CA ILE A 113 10.35 2.03 16.09
C ILE A 113 11.11 0.84 16.64
N LYS A 114 12.39 1.04 16.84
CA LYS A 114 13.25 0.01 17.38
C LYS A 114 13.02 -0.17 18.87
#